data_9dace0196c958d5ceca06385f4d74aca
#
_entry.id   9dace0196c958d5ceca06385f4d74aca
#
_cell.length_a   1.000
_cell.length_b   1.000
_cell.length_c   1.000
_cell.angle_alpha   90.00
_cell.angle_beta   90.00
_cell.angle_gamma   90.00
#
_symmetry.space_group_name_H-M   'P 1'
#
loop_
_entity.id
_entity.type
_entity.pdbx_description
1 polymer ?
#
loop_
_entity_poly.entity_id
_entity_poly.type
_entity_poly.pdbx_seq_one_letter_code
_entity_poly.pdbx_strand_id
1 'polypeptide(L)'
;YSYERIQMALHDAHVTRWFATGVAGLSVVADSLSAIKYAKVKAIRDEDGIVVDYETEGDFPKYGNDDDRVDQLAVMIVNKFMGYLRQHFTYRDSIPTQSILTITSNVTYGKNTGNTPDGRKMGQPFAPGANPLHGRDTHGAVASLASVAKIPFENARDGISDTFTVVPDALGKDCDVFTGDLDADALGLDIDEIIKQQQL
;
A
#
# COMPACT_ATOMS: atom_id res chain seq x y z
N TYR A 1 13.09 22.02 21.30
CA TYR A 1 14.56 22.04 21.08
C TYR A 1 15.36 21.69 22.33
N SER A 2 15.09 22.34 23.46
CA SER A 2 15.75 22.04 24.74
C SER A 2 15.44 20.62 25.23
N TYR A 3 14.21 20.19 25.06
CA TYR A 3 13.76 18.85 25.41
C TYR A 3 14.50 17.77 24.62
N GLU A 4 14.61 17.96 23.31
CA GLU A 4 15.37 17.05 22.43
C GLU A 4 16.84 16.93 22.89
N ARG A 5 17.50 18.05 23.22
CA ARG A 5 18.90 18.03 23.69
C ARG A 5 19.09 17.30 25.02
N ILE A 6 18.14 17.44 25.94
CA ILE A 6 18.20 16.76 27.26
C ILE A 6 18.01 15.25 27.06
N GLN A 7 17.03 14.83 26.28
CA GLN A 7 16.82 13.42 25.99
C GLN A 7 18.01 12.79 25.27
N MET A 8 18.61 13.50 24.33
CA MET A 8 19.77 13.04 23.57
C MET A 8 21.03 12.82 24.41
N ALA A 9 21.13 13.48 25.56
CA ALA A 9 22.25 13.25 26.51
C ALA A 9 22.21 11.85 27.15
N LEU A 10 21.08 11.15 27.07
CA LEU A 10 20.86 9.81 27.63
C LEU A 10 20.92 8.70 26.57
N HIS A 11 21.10 9.05 25.31
CA HIS A 11 21.11 8.15 24.17
C HIS A 11 22.45 8.17 23.43
N ASP A 12 22.57 7.39 22.38
CA ASP A 12 23.77 7.26 21.57
C ASP A 12 24.31 8.62 21.06
N ALA A 13 25.61 8.77 20.99
CA ALA A 13 26.25 9.96 20.47
C ALA A 13 25.96 10.24 19.01
N HIS A 14 25.57 9.23 18.25
CA HIS A 14 25.20 9.33 16.84
C HIS A 14 23.69 9.34 16.65
N VAL A 15 23.14 10.52 16.36
CA VAL A 15 21.71 10.72 16.14
C VAL A 15 21.40 10.70 14.65
N THR A 16 20.64 9.71 14.21
CA THR A 16 20.07 9.68 12.88
C THR A 16 18.64 10.25 12.92
N ARG A 17 18.40 11.29 12.13
CA ARG A 17 17.08 11.90 12.01
C ARG A 17 16.42 11.46 10.73
N TRP A 18 15.16 11.05 10.81
CA TRP A 18 14.33 10.70 9.67
C TRP A 18 13.21 11.71 9.50
N PHE A 19 12.89 12.01 8.25
CA PHE A 19 11.73 12.81 7.87
C PHE A 19 10.79 11.95 7.05
N ALA A 20 9.74 11.44 7.68
CA ALA A 20 8.78 10.55 7.05
C ALA A 20 7.66 11.34 6.37
N THR A 21 7.38 10.99 5.12
CA THR A 21 6.27 11.54 4.33
C THR A 21 5.22 10.45 4.11
N GLY A 22 4.02 10.66 4.62
CA GLY A 22 2.93 9.70 4.52
C GLY A 22 2.40 9.53 3.10
N VAL A 23 2.15 8.29 2.71
CA VAL A 23 1.53 7.91 1.44
C VAL A 23 0.20 7.23 1.74
N ALA A 24 -0.87 7.72 1.12
CA ALA A 24 -2.20 7.13 1.17
C ALA A 24 -2.73 6.88 -0.23
N GLY A 25 -3.44 5.77 -0.42
CA GLY A 25 -4.07 5.42 -1.70
C GLY A 25 -3.12 4.85 -2.74
N LEU A 26 -2.01 4.23 -2.33
CA LEU A 26 -1.03 3.62 -3.24
C LEU A 26 -1.69 2.64 -4.22
N SER A 27 -2.53 1.74 -3.72
CA SER A 27 -3.24 0.74 -4.53
C SER A 27 -4.21 1.40 -5.53
N VAL A 28 -4.89 2.48 -5.12
CA VAL A 28 -5.82 3.21 -6.01
C VAL A 28 -5.07 3.85 -7.19
N VAL A 29 -3.90 4.43 -6.93
CA VAL A 29 -3.07 5.01 -8.00
C VAL A 29 -2.50 3.93 -8.90
N ALA A 30 -2.00 2.81 -8.34
CA ALA A 30 -1.50 1.68 -9.12
C ALA A 30 -2.59 1.11 -10.05
N ASP A 31 -3.79 0.86 -9.49
CA ASP A 31 -4.94 0.36 -10.25
C ASP A 31 -5.43 1.35 -11.31
N SER A 32 -5.44 2.66 -10.98
CA SER A 32 -5.82 3.70 -11.94
C SER A 32 -4.86 3.78 -13.12
N LEU A 33 -3.56 3.69 -12.86
CA LEU A 33 -2.55 3.62 -13.92
C LEU A 33 -2.66 2.33 -14.74
N SER A 34 -2.96 1.22 -14.07
CA SER A 34 -3.23 -0.06 -14.74
C SER A 34 -4.46 0.05 -15.65
N ALA A 35 -5.55 0.61 -15.16
CA ALA A 35 -6.75 0.84 -15.97
C ALA A 35 -6.45 1.70 -17.21
N ILE A 36 -5.73 2.81 -17.04
CA ILE A 36 -5.34 3.69 -18.15
C ILE A 36 -4.44 2.97 -19.17
N LYS A 37 -3.60 2.04 -18.71
CA LYS A 37 -2.64 1.33 -19.57
C LYS A 37 -3.25 0.15 -20.31
N TYR A 38 -4.18 -0.58 -19.69
CA TYR A 38 -4.66 -1.89 -20.17
C TYR A 38 -6.13 -1.93 -20.53
N ALA A 39 -6.93 -0.95 -20.08
CA ALA A 39 -8.32 -0.81 -20.42
C ALA A 39 -8.55 0.48 -21.26
N LYS A 40 -9.80 0.69 -21.67
CA LYS A 40 -10.19 1.91 -22.37
C LYS A 40 -10.86 2.84 -21.37
N VAL A 41 -10.14 3.87 -20.97
CA VAL A 41 -10.62 4.86 -20.01
C VAL A 41 -11.02 6.14 -20.73
N LYS A 42 -12.26 6.60 -20.50
CA LYS A 42 -12.77 7.87 -21.00
C LYS A 42 -13.09 8.79 -19.82
N ALA A 43 -12.50 9.95 -19.79
CA ALA A 43 -12.81 10.97 -18.82
C ALA A 43 -14.11 11.70 -19.18
N ILE A 44 -15.03 11.79 -18.22
CA ILE A 44 -16.27 12.56 -18.31
C ILE A 44 -16.01 13.93 -17.68
N ARG A 45 -16.29 14.98 -18.45
CA ARG A 45 -16.06 16.37 -18.04
C ARG A 45 -17.38 17.10 -17.87
N ASP A 46 -17.42 18.04 -16.94
CA ASP A 46 -18.51 19.00 -16.78
C ASP A 46 -18.42 20.14 -17.81
N GLU A 47 -19.32 21.13 -17.66
CA GLU A 47 -19.42 22.31 -18.51
C GLU A 47 -18.16 23.20 -18.48
N ASP A 48 -17.41 23.16 -17.37
CA ASP A 48 -16.17 23.90 -17.15
C ASP A 48 -14.94 23.12 -17.65
N GLY A 49 -15.13 21.90 -18.18
CA GLY A 49 -14.08 21.04 -18.66
C GLY A 49 -13.33 20.26 -17.57
N ILE A 50 -13.81 20.31 -16.33
CA ILE A 50 -13.24 19.58 -15.20
C ILE A 50 -13.70 18.13 -15.26
N VAL A 51 -12.77 17.20 -15.00
CA VAL A 51 -13.09 15.77 -14.95
C VAL A 51 -13.88 15.45 -13.69
N VAL A 52 -15.10 14.96 -13.87
CA VAL A 52 -16.03 14.60 -12.78
C VAL A 52 -16.22 13.10 -12.61
N ASP A 53 -15.99 12.30 -13.68
CA ASP A 53 -16.08 10.84 -13.62
C ASP A 53 -15.24 10.18 -14.71
N TYR A 54 -15.16 8.86 -14.65
CA TYR A 54 -14.50 8.01 -15.64
C TYR A 54 -15.41 6.86 -16.03
N GLU A 55 -15.47 6.57 -17.33
CA GLU A 55 -15.97 5.33 -17.91
C GLU A 55 -14.77 4.44 -18.23
N THR A 56 -14.72 3.25 -17.63
CA THR A 56 -13.64 2.29 -17.87
C THR A 56 -14.25 1.01 -18.45
N GLU A 57 -13.87 0.71 -19.68
CA GLU A 57 -14.36 -0.43 -20.46
C GLU A 57 -13.21 -1.43 -20.66
N GLY A 58 -13.44 -2.70 -20.34
CA GLY A 58 -12.47 -3.77 -20.41
C GLY A 58 -11.87 -4.12 -19.05
N ASP A 59 -11.14 -5.23 -19.01
CA ASP A 59 -10.47 -5.70 -17.81
C ASP A 59 -9.01 -5.21 -17.75
N PHE A 60 -8.49 -5.05 -16.54
CA PHE A 60 -7.12 -4.62 -16.28
C PHE A 60 -6.58 -5.30 -15.03
N PRO A 61 -5.24 -5.51 -14.95
CA PRO A 61 -4.59 -6.03 -13.75
C PRO A 61 -4.88 -5.18 -12.52
N LYS A 62 -5.26 -5.81 -11.41
CA LYS A 62 -5.54 -5.15 -10.13
C LYS A 62 -4.49 -5.53 -9.11
N TYR A 63 -4.02 -4.54 -8.37
CA TYR A 63 -3.03 -4.70 -7.30
C TYR A 63 -3.55 -5.64 -6.21
N GLY A 64 -2.65 -6.47 -5.66
CA GLY A 64 -2.97 -7.48 -4.66
C GLY A 64 -3.26 -8.87 -5.22
N ASN A 65 -2.83 -9.16 -6.46
CA ASN A 65 -3.02 -10.46 -7.13
C ASN A 65 -1.72 -11.07 -7.65
N ASP A 66 -0.57 -10.61 -7.15
CA ASP A 66 0.78 -11.03 -7.59
C ASP A 66 0.99 -10.87 -9.10
N ASP A 67 0.46 -9.78 -9.65
CA ASP A 67 0.58 -9.48 -11.08
C ASP A 67 1.59 -8.34 -11.30
N ASP A 68 2.75 -8.68 -11.84
CA ASP A 68 3.84 -7.73 -12.08
C ASP A 68 3.44 -6.55 -12.97
N ARG A 69 2.43 -6.69 -13.80
CA ARG A 69 1.96 -5.61 -14.68
C ARG A 69 1.43 -4.41 -13.90
N VAL A 70 0.83 -4.63 -12.73
CA VAL A 70 0.32 -3.58 -11.83
C VAL A 70 1.22 -3.39 -10.62
N ASP A 71 1.82 -4.44 -10.06
CA ASP A 71 2.70 -4.34 -8.89
C ASP A 71 3.91 -3.45 -9.18
N GLN A 72 4.49 -3.56 -10.39
CA GLN A 72 5.58 -2.68 -10.82
C GLN A 72 5.15 -1.21 -10.98
N LEU A 73 3.86 -0.92 -11.14
CA LEU A 73 3.36 0.46 -11.11
C LEU A 73 3.41 1.00 -9.68
N ALA A 74 3.04 0.21 -8.67
CA ALA A 74 3.15 0.60 -7.27
C ALA A 74 4.63 0.84 -6.88
N VAL A 75 5.53 -0.08 -7.25
CA VAL A 75 6.98 0.05 -7.06
C VAL A 75 7.52 1.33 -7.73
N MET A 76 7.12 1.60 -8.95
CA MET A 76 7.52 2.80 -9.68
C MET A 76 7.08 4.08 -8.96
N ILE A 77 5.86 4.13 -8.44
CA ILE A 77 5.32 5.30 -7.71
C ILE A 77 6.17 5.57 -6.48
N VAL A 78 6.42 4.55 -5.65
CA VAL A 78 7.23 4.65 -4.44
C VAL A 78 8.64 5.14 -4.76
N ASN A 79 9.29 4.56 -5.78
CA ASN A 79 10.63 4.94 -6.20
C ASN A 79 10.68 6.38 -6.74
N LYS A 80 9.75 6.77 -7.59
CA LYS A 80 9.70 8.14 -8.14
C LYS A 80 9.46 9.17 -7.06
N PHE A 81 8.51 8.93 -6.16
CA PHE A 81 8.21 9.84 -5.08
C PHE A 81 9.43 10.02 -4.15
N MET A 82 10.10 8.92 -3.81
CA MET A 82 11.34 8.98 -3.04
C MET A 82 12.45 9.76 -3.77
N GLY A 83 12.57 9.57 -5.09
CA GLY A 83 13.50 10.32 -5.93
C GLY A 83 13.25 11.83 -5.88
N TYR A 84 12.00 12.27 -5.84
CA TYR A 84 11.65 13.68 -5.67
C TYR A 84 11.95 14.17 -4.25
N LEU A 85 11.59 13.42 -3.22
CA LEU A 85 11.85 13.81 -1.83
C LEU A 85 13.34 14.06 -1.57
N ARG A 86 14.22 13.24 -2.14
CA ARG A 86 15.68 13.38 -2.01
C ARG A 86 16.26 14.64 -2.66
N GLN A 87 15.51 15.35 -3.49
CA GLN A 87 15.93 16.61 -4.13
C GLN A 87 15.64 17.84 -3.27
N HIS A 88 14.92 17.68 -2.16
CA HIS A 88 14.53 18.79 -1.29
C HIS A 88 15.30 18.78 0.03
N PHE A 89 15.56 19.96 0.55
CA PHE A 89 16.09 20.13 1.89
C PHE A 89 15.09 19.68 2.94
N THR A 90 15.57 18.94 3.90
CA THR A 90 14.77 18.49 5.03
C THR A 90 15.20 19.21 6.31
N TYR A 91 14.29 19.27 7.29
CA TYR A 91 14.56 19.89 8.56
C TYR A 91 15.77 19.22 9.26
N ARG A 92 16.78 20.00 9.59
CA ARG A 92 18.03 19.54 10.27
C ARG A 92 18.74 18.40 9.53
N ASP A 93 18.79 18.46 8.22
CA ASP A 93 19.43 17.45 7.37
C ASP A 93 18.93 16.02 7.65
N SER A 94 17.67 15.88 8.03
CA SER A 94 17.06 14.58 8.25
C SER A 94 16.96 13.79 6.95
N ILE A 95 17.12 12.48 7.06
CA ILE A 95 17.04 11.57 5.92
C ILE A 95 15.58 11.41 5.53
N PRO A 96 15.18 11.74 4.29
CA PRO A 96 13.81 11.55 3.85
C PRO A 96 13.49 10.06 3.73
N THR A 97 12.28 9.69 4.12
CA THR A 97 11.72 8.36 3.94
C THR A 97 10.21 8.45 3.69
N GLN A 98 9.61 7.37 3.28
CA GLN A 98 8.16 7.27 3.14
C GLN A 98 7.56 6.45 4.30
N SER A 99 6.30 6.75 4.59
CA SER A 99 5.45 6.04 5.51
C SER A 99 4.22 5.54 4.75
N ILE A 100 4.06 4.25 4.59
CA ILE A 100 2.90 3.63 3.92
C ILE A 100 2.06 2.93 5.00
N LEU A 101 1.66 3.70 6.02
CA LEU A 101 1.02 3.23 7.25
C LEU A 101 -0.37 3.84 7.49
N THR A 102 -0.94 4.54 6.51
CA THR A 102 -2.20 5.26 6.69
C THR A 102 -3.34 4.29 6.95
N ILE A 103 -3.90 4.30 8.15
CA ILE A 103 -4.97 3.37 8.57
C ILE A 103 -6.31 4.10 8.69
N THR A 104 -6.36 5.20 9.45
CA THR A 104 -7.62 5.90 9.76
C THR A 104 -7.92 7.04 8.80
N SER A 105 -6.92 7.79 8.37
CA SER A 105 -7.06 8.96 7.48
C SER A 105 -7.50 8.59 6.06
N ASN A 106 -7.39 7.31 5.66
CA ASN A 106 -7.82 6.81 4.36
C ASN A 106 -9.31 7.06 4.08
N VAL A 107 -10.15 7.10 5.11
CA VAL A 107 -11.59 7.43 4.99
C VAL A 107 -11.76 8.91 4.61
N THR A 108 -11.06 9.81 5.30
CA THR A 108 -11.11 11.25 5.03
C THR A 108 -10.54 11.58 3.65
N TYR A 109 -9.43 10.97 3.28
CA TYR A 109 -8.84 11.14 1.94
C TYR A 109 -9.75 10.63 0.84
N GLY A 110 -10.39 9.46 1.03
CA GLY A 110 -11.35 8.92 0.09
C GLY A 110 -12.57 9.83 -0.11
N LYS A 111 -13.05 10.47 0.96
CA LYS A 111 -14.13 11.46 0.91
C LYS A 111 -13.78 12.68 0.05
N ASN A 112 -12.55 13.15 0.16
CA ASN A 112 -12.09 14.39 -0.47
C ASN A 112 -11.44 14.15 -1.86
N THR A 113 -11.36 12.92 -2.31
CA THR A 113 -10.81 12.57 -3.63
C THR A 113 -11.94 12.21 -4.57
N GLY A 114 -11.96 12.84 -5.74
CA GLY A 114 -12.92 12.58 -6.80
C GLY A 114 -12.92 11.12 -7.29
N ASN A 115 -13.76 10.82 -8.26
CA ASN A 115 -13.78 9.52 -8.93
C ASN A 115 -12.44 9.21 -9.60
N THR A 116 -12.05 7.94 -9.63
CA THR A 116 -10.75 7.52 -10.16
C THR A 116 -10.90 6.52 -11.31
N PRO A 117 -9.92 6.46 -12.24
CA PRO A 117 -10.01 5.62 -13.45
C PRO A 117 -10.18 4.13 -13.18
N ASP A 118 -9.74 3.65 -12.01
CA ASP A 118 -9.91 2.28 -11.55
C ASP A 118 -11.34 1.92 -11.14
N GLY A 119 -12.26 2.89 -11.17
CA GLY A 119 -13.68 2.72 -10.84
C GLY A 119 -14.06 3.08 -9.41
N ARG A 120 -13.09 3.49 -8.53
CA ARG A 120 -13.41 3.99 -7.20
C ARG A 120 -14.20 5.30 -7.31
N LYS A 121 -15.27 5.42 -6.57
CA LYS A 121 -16.11 6.63 -6.55
C LYS A 121 -15.76 7.54 -5.37
N MET A 122 -16.00 8.84 -5.53
CA MET A 122 -15.90 9.83 -4.46
C MET A 122 -16.70 9.36 -3.23
N GLY A 123 -16.12 9.50 -2.04
CA GLY A 123 -16.72 9.01 -0.79
C GLY A 123 -16.29 7.59 -0.39
N GLN A 124 -15.84 6.77 -1.32
CA GLN A 124 -15.28 5.47 -0.97
C GLN A 124 -13.88 5.64 -0.36
N PRO A 125 -13.59 4.99 0.78
CA PRO A 125 -12.28 5.09 1.43
C PRO A 125 -11.17 4.55 0.53
N PHE A 126 -9.94 5.01 0.78
CA PHE A 126 -8.75 4.32 0.28
C PHE A 126 -8.51 3.05 1.09
N ALA A 127 -7.76 2.11 0.54
CA ALA A 127 -7.26 0.99 1.30
C ALA A 127 -6.27 1.47 2.39
N PRO A 128 -6.23 0.84 3.56
CA PRO A 128 -5.27 1.18 4.60
C PRO A 128 -3.86 0.75 4.18
N GLY A 129 -2.86 1.58 4.45
CA GLY A 129 -1.46 1.27 4.17
C GLY A 129 -1.20 0.86 2.73
N ALA A 130 -0.59 -0.30 2.58
CA ALA A 130 -0.26 -0.90 1.29
C ALA A 130 -1.29 -1.92 0.79
N ASN A 131 -2.41 -2.07 1.49
CA ASN A 131 -3.45 -3.02 1.11
C ASN A 131 -3.99 -2.77 -0.29
N PRO A 132 -4.39 -3.81 -1.03
CA PRO A 132 -5.26 -3.67 -2.17
C PRO A 132 -6.60 -3.04 -1.77
N LEU A 133 -7.28 -2.39 -2.71
CA LEU A 133 -8.62 -1.87 -2.47
C LEU A 133 -9.58 -3.04 -2.29
N HIS A 134 -10.47 -2.92 -1.30
CA HIS A 134 -11.39 -3.99 -0.90
C HIS A 134 -12.07 -4.69 -2.08
N GLY A 135 -11.99 -6.02 -2.10
CA GLY A 135 -12.58 -6.89 -3.11
C GLY A 135 -11.81 -6.97 -4.43
N ARG A 136 -10.56 -6.45 -4.50
CA ARG A 136 -9.71 -6.52 -5.70
C ARG A 136 -8.67 -7.63 -5.65
N ASP A 137 -8.32 -8.09 -4.47
CA ASP A 137 -7.42 -9.20 -4.16
C ASP A 137 -8.13 -10.55 -4.30
N THR A 138 -8.38 -10.96 -5.54
CA THR A 138 -9.19 -12.16 -5.85
C THR A 138 -8.39 -13.45 -5.90
N HIS A 139 -7.06 -13.39 -5.85
CA HIS A 139 -6.16 -14.54 -5.92
C HIS A 139 -5.72 -15.05 -4.52
N GLY A 140 -6.37 -14.56 -3.46
CA GLY A 140 -6.13 -15.00 -2.10
C GLY A 140 -5.02 -14.24 -1.36
N ALA A 141 -4.87 -14.59 -0.08
CA ALA A 141 -4.01 -13.85 0.84
C ALA A 141 -2.52 -13.87 0.45
N VAL A 142 -2.01 -14.99 -0.05
CA VAL A 142 -0.59 -15.13 -0.45
C VAL A 142 -0.27 -14.19 -1.61
N ALA A 143 -1.13 -14.15 -2.63
CA ALA A 143 -0.93 -13.26 -3.77
C ALA A 143 -0.99 -11.78 -3.35
N SER A 144 -1.87 -11.44 -2.41
CA SER A 144 -1.97 -10.09 -1.85
C SER A 144 -0.68 -9.70 -1.12
N LEU A 145 -0.19 -10.57 -0.23
CA LEU A 145 1.09 -10.37 0.47
C LEU A 145 2.28 -10.30 -0.49
N ALA A 146 2.31 -11.14 -1.53
CA ALA A 146 3.36 -11.11 -2.54
C ALA A 146 3.40 -9.76 -3.29
N SER A 147 2.24 -9.18 -3.63
CA SER A 147 2.18 -7.84 -4.22
C SER A 147 2.75 -6.77 -3.29
N VAL A 148 2.40 -6.83 -1.99
CA VAL A 148 2.92 -5.89 -0.98
C VAL A 148 4.42 -6.06 -0.77
N ALA A 149 4.92 -7.30 -0.75
CA ALA A 149 6.33 -7.60 -0.56
C ALA A 149 7.26 -7.06 -1.67
N LYS A 150 6.71 -6.77 -2.86
CA LYS A 150 7.46 -6.14 -3.96
C LYS A 150 7.75 -4.65 -3.75
N ILE A 151 7.06 -3.99 -2.81
CA ILE A 151 7.28 -2.57 -2.52
C ILE A 151 8.70 -2.38 -1.96
N PRO A 152 9.47 -1.38 -2.45
CA PRO A 152 10.86 -1.17 -2.02
C PRO A 152 10.91 -0.62 -0.57
N PHE A 153 11.11 -1.50 0.39
CA PHE A 153 11.15 -1.19 1.83
C PHE A 153 12.27 -0.21 2.19
N GLU A 154 13.36 -0.20 1.46
CA GLU A 154 14.45 0.77 1.63
C GLU A 154 14.01 2.22 1.39
N ASN A 155 12.93 2.44 0.68
CA ASN A 155 12.32 3.74 0.45
C ASN A 155 11.16 4.06 1.39
N ALA A 156 10.76 3.11 2.23
CA ALA A 156 9.66 3.26 3.19
C ALA A 156 10.07 2.79 4.59
N ARG A 157 11.15 3.35 5.11
CA ARG A 157 11.78 2.95 6.39
C ARG A 157 10.96 3.31 7.63
N ASP A 158 9.95 4.17 7.50
CA ASP A 158 8.98 4.42 8.57
C ASP A 158 7.98 3.27 8.71
N GLY A 159 7.85 2.46 7.67
CA GLY A 159 7.11 1.22 7.65
C GLY A 159 6.07 1.14 6.55
N ILE A 160 5.65 -0.09 6.29
CA ILE A 160 4.58 -0.47 5.37
C ILE A 160 3.61 -1.32 6.17
N SER A 161 2.32 -0.95 6.20
CA SER A 161 1.30 -1.78 6.84
C SER A 161 0.50 -2.54 5.80
N ASP A 162 0.24 -3.78 6.13
CA ASP A 162 -0.75 -4.63 5.48
C ASP A 162 -1.67 -5.21 6.54
N THR A 163 -2.96 -5.23 6.30
CA THR A 163 -3.97 -5.61 7.27
C THR A 163 -4.90 -6.66 6.69
N PHE A 164 -4.91 -7.84 7.27
CA PHE A 164 -5.81 -8.92 6.89
C PHE A 164 -6.92 -9.10 7.91
N THR A 165 -8.12 -9.36 7.41
CA THR A 165 -9.22 -9.86 8.21
C THR A 165 -9.39 -11.34 7.91
N VAL A 166 -9.15 -12.18 8.90
CA VAL A 166 -9.36 -13.63 8.81
C VAL A 166 -10.69 -13.97 9.47
N VAL A 167 -11.57 -14.60 8.71
CA VAL A 167 -12.82 -15.16 9.24
C VAL A 167 -12.48 -16.55 9.78
N PRO A 168 -12.81 -16.88 11.02
CA PRO A 168 -12.44 -18.17 11.62
C PRO A 168 -12.79 -19.39 10.76
N ASP A 169 -13.98 -19.39 10.16
CA ASP A 169 -14.42 -20.50 9.29
C ASP A 169 -13.67 -20.61 7.96
N ALA A 170 -12.92 -19.57 7.57
CA ALA A 170 -12.13 -19.60 6.34
C ALA A 170 -10.84 -20.43 6.48
N LEU A 171 -10.43 -20.73 7.71
CA LEU A 171 -9.26 -21.55 8.05
C LEU A 171 -9.57 -23.05 8.19
N GLY A 172 -10.83 -23.44 7.96
CA GLY A 172 -11.32 -24.81 8.18
C GLY A 172 -12.04 -24.99 9.50
N LYS A 173 -12.94 -25.97 9.57
CA LYS A 173 -13.79 -26.22 10.75
C LYS A 173 -13.04 -26.85 11.92
N ASP A 174 -11.87 -27.43 11.67
CA ASP A 174 -11.07 -28.16 12.67
C ASP A 174 -9.84 -27.35 13.11
N CYS A 175 -9.77 -26.07 12.77
CA CYS A 175 -8.69 -25.20 13.20
C CYS A 175 -8.97 -24.68 14.62
N ASP A 176 -8.19 -25.14 15.60
CA ASP A 176 -8.19 -24.58 16.95
C ASP A 176 -7.35 -23.30 16.95
N VAL A 177 -8.03 -22.16 16.83
CA VAL A 177 -7.40 -20.82 16.79
C VAL A 177 -6.54 -20.53 18.03
N PHE A 178 -6.75 -21.25 19.12
CA PHE A 178 -6.02 -21.08 20.37
C PHE A 178 -4.75 -21.95 20.48
N THR A 179 -4.64 -23.02 19.71
CA THR A 179 -3.45 -23.90 19.77
C THR A 179 -2.38 -23.54 18.76
N GLY A 180 -2.66 -22.67 17.80
CA GLY A 180 -1.71 -22.28 16.75
C GLY A 180 -1.50 -23.34 15.68
N ASP A 181 -2.23 -24.43 15.70
CA ASP A 181 -2.26 -25.43 14.63
C ASP A 181 -3.09 -24.88 13.46
N LEU A 182 -2.44 -24.06 12.64
CA LEU A 182 -2.98 -23.64 11.36
C LEU A 182 -2.82 -24.80 10.39
N ASP A 183 -3.91 -25.25 9.79
CA ASP A 183 -3.84 -26.13 8.64
C ASP A 183 -3.29 -25.34 7.42
N ALA A 184 -1.96 -25.41 7.27
CA ALA A 184 -1.25 -24.71 6.20
C ALA A 184 -1.73 -25.18 4.81
N ASP A 185 -2.17 -26.43 4.70
CA ASP A 185 -2.66 -27.01 3.44
C ASP A 185 -4.02 -26.40 3.05
N ALA A 186 -4.89 -26.08 4.04
CA ALA A 186 -6.18 -25.43 3.78
C ALA A 186 -6.04 -23.99 3.30
N LEU A 187 -4.92 -23.33 3.63
CA LEU A 187 -4.61 -21.96 3.20
C LEU A 187 -3.80 -21.91 1.89
N GLY A 188 -3.33 -23.06 1.38
CA GLY A 188 -2.38 -23.10 0.27
C GLY A 188 -1.06 -22.38 0.61
N LEU A 189 -0.72 -22.27 1.89
CA LEU A 189 0.46 -21.60 2.40
C LEU A 189 1.58 -22.63 2.57
N ASP A 190 2.61 -22.58 1.74
CA ASP A 190 3.88 -23.20 2.05
C ASP A 190 4.64 -22.30 3.04
N ILE A 191 4.46 -22.57 4.34
CA ILE A 191 5.08 -21.79 5.43
C ILE A 191 6.60 -21.87 5.33
N ASP A 192 7.16 -23.00 4.89
CA ASP A 192 8.60 -23.16 4.73
C ASP A 192 9.15 -22.28 3.60
N GLU A 193 8.39 -22.06 2.55
CA GLU A 193 8.73 -21.15 1.46
C GLU A 193 8.67 -19.69 1.91
N ILE A 194 7.66 -19.32 2.69
CA ILE A 194 7.52 -17.97 3.27
C ILE A 194 8.68 -17.66 4.23
N ILE A 195 9.05 -18.61 5.09
CA ILE A 195 10.18 -18.44 6.03
C ILE A 195 11.51 -18.32 5.29
N LYS A 196 11.72 -19.09 4.21
CA LYS A 196 12.93 -18.98 3.38
C LYS A 196 13.05 -17.63 2.67
N GLN A 197 11.94 -17.06 2.22
CA GLN A 197 11.93 -15.74 1.57
C GLN A 197 12.20 -14.59 2.54
N GLN A 198 11.96 -14.77 3.83
CA GLN A 198 12.25 -13.74 4.85
C GLN A 198 13.68 -13.81 5.42
N GLN A 199 14.44 -14.84 5.11
CA GLN A 199 15.84 -15.02 5.58
C GLN A 199 16.90 -14.56 4.57
N LEU A 200 16.52 -14.01 3.43
CA LEU A 200 17.37 -13.35 2.43
C LEU A 200 17.26 -11.83 2.54
#